data_212e89832fc0807b2007fb461096b5c1
#
_entry.id   212e89832fc0807b2007fb461096b5c1
#
_cell.length_a   1.000
_cell.length_b   1.000
_cell.length_c   1.000
_cell.angle_alpha   90.00
_cell.angle_beta   90.00
_cell.angle_gamma   90.00
#
_symmetry.space_group_name_H-M   'P 1'
#
loop_
_entity.id
_entity.type
_entity.pdbx_description
1 polymer ?
#
loop_
_entity_poly.entity_id
_entity_poly.type
_entity_poly.pdbx_seq_one_letter_code
_entity_poly.pdbx_strand_id
1 'polypeptide(L)'
;MPSIDVRGIRMYYEIHGEGFPFILVAGTGTHSQTWKINQVPYFSKKFKVVILDNRGIGKSDKPDVKYSTRMFAEDLSALMDALGLERAHVLGHSMGGRIAQWLALDQPRKIEKLVLAATGSGQYVKGMQYTRGVPLNTALSLLGKSFEEFIRGQFIDDFWYNPDFVKKSPELMKQIEQVFMSQIPEARPYLRHVIARQEHETTARLSEISMPTLVIVGENDRIRGDSTDHVDSSKVLAEKIPNAELVVIPRARHGMFWEEPSATNEAIMSFLCR
;
A
#
# COMPACT_ATOMS: atom_id res chain seq x y z
N MET A 1 14.77 -6.73 -17.47
CA MET A 1 13.72 -6.65 -16.45
C MET A 1 12.70 -5.64 -16.93
N PRO A 2 11.41 -5.92 -16.81
CA PRO A 2 10.40 -4.99 -17.31
C PRO A 2 10.45 -3.68 -16.51
N SER A 3 10.78 -2.62 -17.20
CA SER A 3 10.79 -1.24 -16.69
C SER A 3 10.38 -0.31 -17.82
N ILE A 4 9.76 0.81 -17.48
CA ILE A 4 9.24 1.78 -18.43
C ILE A 4 9.52 3.20 -17.91
N ASP A 5 9.82 4.12 -18.83
CA ASP A 5 10.06 5.50 -18.47
C ASP A 5 8.72 6.23 -18.30
N VAL A 6 8.49 6.76 -17.10
CA VAL A 6 7.32 7.55 -16.74
C VAL A 6 7.75 8.77 -15.95
N ARG A 7 7.32 9.95 -16.35
CA ARG A 7 7.54 11.21 -15.61
C ARG A 7 9.00 11.41 -15.15
N GLY A 8 9.97 11.07 -16.03
CA GLY A 8 11.41 11.25 -15.77
C GLY A 8 12.04 10.25 -14.80
N ILE A 9 11.37 9.14 -14.53
CA ILE A 9 11.92 7.99 -13.79
C ILE A 9 11.70 6.71 -14.60
N ARG A 10 12.60 5.76 -14.43
CA ARG A 10 12.41 4.38 -14.87
C ARG A 10 11.71 3.62 -13.76
N MET A 11 10.45 3.24 -14.01
CA MET A 11 9.61 2.50 -13.08
C MET A 11 9.64 1.01 -13.40
N TYR A 12 9.90 0.20 -12.38
CA TYR A 12 9.81 -1.26 -12.47
C TYR A 12 8.37 -1.72 -12.29
N TYR A 13 7.96 -2.70 -13.11
CA TYR A 13 6.67 -3.38 -13.00
C TYR A 13 6.78 -4.84 -13.45
N GLU A 14 5.77 -5.64 -13.09
CA GLU A 14 5.55 -6.98 -13.66
C GLU A 14 4.07 -7.13 -14.00
N ILE A 15 3.78 -7.97 -15.00
CA ILE A 15 2.42 -8.34 -15.40
C ILE A 15 2.30 -9.87 -15.28
N HIS A 16 1.24 -10.34 -14.64
CA HIS A 16 0.96 -11.75 -14.41
C HIS A 16 -0.50 -12.07 -14.74
N GLY A 17 -0.74 -13.16 -15.49
CA GLY A 17 -2.07 -13.55 -15.92
C GLY A 17 -2.64 -12.69 -17.06
N GLU A 18 -3.91 -12.93 -17.36
CA GLU A 18 -4.65 -12.28 -18.45
C GLU A 18 -6.01 -11.81 -17.93
N GLY A 19 -6.76 -11.06 -18.76
CA GLY A 19 -8.08 -10.55 -18.40
C GLY A 19 -8.08 -9.06 -18.08
N PHE A 20 -9.08 -8.62 -17.30
CA PHE A 20 -9.21 -7.21 -16.93
C PHE A 20 -8.06 -6.78 -16.01
N PRO A 21 -7.48 -5.58 -16.21
CA PRO A 21 -6.33 -5.13 -15.42
C PRO A 21 -6.67 -4.97 -13.92
N PHE A 22 -5.78 -5.48 -13.07
CA PHE A 22 -5.83 -5.30 -11.62
C PHE A 22 -4.46 -4.89 -11.09
N ILE A 23 -4.34 -3.67 -10.59
CA ILE A 23 -3.08 -3.07 -10.17
C ILE A 23 -2.97 -3.14 -8.65
N LEU A 24 -1.83 -3.65 -8.15
CA LEU A 24 -1.53 -3.77 -6.72
C LEU A 24 -0.45 -2.76 -6.33
N VAL A 25 -0.80 -1.79 -5.48
CA VAL A 25 0.10 -0.72 -5.02
C VAL A 25 0.53 -0.98 -3.59
N ALA A 26 1.83 -1.19 -3.39
CA ALA A 26 2.40 -1.51 -2.09
C ALA A 26 2.53 -0.29 -1.15
N GLY A 27 2.73 -0.57 0.14
CA GLY A 27 2.85 0.42 1.20
C GLY A 27 4.22 1.10 1.31
N THR A 28 4.44 1.80 2.43
CA THR A 28 5.68 2.51 2.74
C THR A 28 6.87 1.57 2.74
N GLY A 29 7.89 1.86 1.95
CA GLY A 29 9.14 1.09 1.95
C GLY A 29 9.02 -0.35 1.40
N THR A 30 7.85 -0.74 0.91
CA THR A 30 7.58 -2.10 0.45
C THR A 30 7.67 -2.19 -1.08
N HIS A 31 8.43 -3.16 -1.57
CA HIS A 31 8.57 -3.45 -3.00
C HIS A 31 7.53 -4.48 -3.48
N SER A 32 7.31 -4.53 -4.77
CA SER A 32 6.25 -5.32 -5.44
C SER A 32 6.37 -6.84 -5.25
N GLN A 33 7.57 -7.37 -5.00
CA GLN A 33 7.78 -8.82 -4.87
C GLN A 33 7.02 -9.44 -3.70
N THR A 34 6.64 -8.64 -2.70
CA THR A 34 5.84 -9.11 -1.57
C THR A 34 4.46 -9.62 -1.99
N TRP A 35 3.89 -9.07 -3.07
CA TRP A 35 2.63 -9.54 -3.62
C TRP A 35 2.69 -10.95 -4.23
N LYS A 36 3.89 -11.43 -4.56
CA LYS A 36 4.10 -12.75 -5.19
C LYS A 36 3.96 -13.90 -4.19
N ILE A 37 3.92 -13.63 -2.90
CA ILE A 37 3.73 -14.67 -1.88
C ILE A 37 2.32 -15.27 -1.99
N ASN A 38 1.28 -14.44 -2.05
CA ASN A 38 -0.11 -14.90 -2.00
C ASN A 38 -1.00 -14.27 -3.09
N GLN A 39 -0.89 -12.96 -3.34
CA GLN A 39 -1.87 -12.21 -4.13
C GLN A 39 -1.72 -12.45 -5.63
N VAL A 40 -0.50 -12.38 -6.15
CA VAL A 40 -0.24 -12.64 -7.57
C VAL A 40 -0.68 -14.04 -7.96
N PRO A 41 -0.29 -15.14 -7.28
CA PRO A 41 -0.75 -16.49 -7.62
C PRO A 41 -2.26 -16.70 -7.55
N TYR A 42 -2.94 -15.92 -6.71
CA TYR A 42 -4.38 -16.02 -6.55
C TYR A 42 -5.13 -15.24 -7.64
N PHE A 43 -4.82 -13.94 -7.79
CA PHE A 43 -5.57 -13.05 -8.67
C PHE A 43 -5.22 -13.21 -10.15
N SER A 44 -4.01 -13.64 -10.50
CA SER A 44 -3.59 -13.86 -11.88
C SER A 44 -4.33 -15.00 -12.59
N LYS A 45 -5.09 -15.80 -11.84
CA LYS A 45 -6.00 -16.81 -12.41
C LYS A 45 -7.20 -16.18 -13.16
N LYS A 46 -7.51 -14.90 -12.87
CA LYS A 46 -8.69 -14.21 -13.42
C LYS A 46 -8.40 -12.84 -13.99
N PHE A 47 -7.35 -12.17 -13.51
CA PHE A 47 -7.02 -10.81 -13.85
C PHE A 47 -5.62 -10.71 -14.46
N LYS A 48 -5.42 -9.70 -15.30
CA LYS A 48 -4.11 -9.20 -15.66
C LYS A 48 -3.56 -8.40 -14.47
N VAL A 49 -2.86 -9.07 -13.55
CA VAL A 49 -2.31 -8.46 -12.34
C VAL A 49 -1.06 -7.67 -12.68
N VAL A 50 -1.06 -6.39 -12.35
CA VAL A 50 0.11 -5.49 -12.48
C VAL A 50 0.62 -5.16 -11.09
N ILE A 51 1.87 -5.47 -10.84
CA ILE A 51 2.60 -5.06 -9.63
C ILE A 51 3.73 -4.11 -10.02
N LEU A 52 4.05 -3.14 -9.17
CA LEU A 52 5.03 -2.10 -9.45
C LEU A 52 5.81 -1.71 -8.20
N ASP A 53 7.03 -1.25 -8.40
CA ASP A 53 7.79 -0.58 -7.35
C ASP A 53 7.57 0.93 -7.48
N ASN A 54 7.03 1.55 -6.43
CA ASN A 54 6.90 3.01 -6.40
C ASN A 54 8.28 3.67 -6.52
N ARG A 55 8.34 4.91 -7.06
CA ARG A 55 9.60 5.68 -7.03
C ARG A 55 10.25 5.62 -5.66
N GLY A 56 11.56 5.51 -5.61
CA GLY A 56 12.32 5.46 -4.36
C GLY A 56 12.48 4.07 -3.75
N ILE A 57 11.81 3.03 -4.28
CA ILE A 57 11.82 1.68 -3.71
C ILE A 57 12.16 0.63 -4.79
N GLY A 58 12.71 -0.50 -4.31
CA GLY A 58 12.96 -1.67 -5.12
C GLY A 58 13.85 -1.38 -6.32
N LYS A 59 13.38 -1.75 -7.50
CA LYS A 59 14.09 -1.62 -8.78
C LYS A 59 13.73 -0.35 -9.55
N SER A 60 12.80 0.46 -9.05
CA SER A 60 12.49 1.78 -9.61
C SER A 60 13.54 2.82 -9.25
N ASP A 61 13.66 3.88 -10.07
CA ASP A 61 14.57 4.99 -9.81
C ASP A 61 14.26 5.70 -8.49
N LYS A 62 15.29 6.28 -7.88
CA LYS A 62 15.26 6.89 -6.55
C LYS A 62 15.73 8.36 -6.61
N PRO A 63 15.03 9.24 -7.35
CA PRO A 63 15.44 10.63 -7.50
C PRO A 63 15.48 11.37 -6.16
N ASP A 64 16.48 12.23 -5.99
CA ASP A 64 16.70 13.01 -4.76
C ASP A 64 15.81 14.27 -4.73
N VAL A 65 14.49 14.06 -4.72
CA VAL A 65 13.46 15.11 -4.66
C VAL A 65 12.49 14.86 -3.52
N LYS A 66 11.69 15.85 -3.12
CA LYS A 66 10.57 15.64 -2.19
C LYS A 66 9.52 14.75 -2.84
N TYR A 67 9.06 13.72 -2.11
CA TYR A 67 7.96 12.86 -2.55
C TYR A 67 6.63 13.28 -1.92
N SER A 68 5.53 12.96 -2.60
CA SER A 68 4.18 13.05 -2.05
C SER A 68 3.33 11.86 -2.54
N THR A 69 2.28 11.51 -1.80
CA THR A 69 1.35 10.45 -2.23
C THR A 69 0.62 10.81 -3.53
N ARG A 70 0.41 12.10 -3.81
CA ARG A 70 -0.14 12.55 -5.08
C ARG A 70 0.86 12.38 -6.24
N MET A 71 2.16 12.67 -6.01
CA MET A 71 3.22 12.40 -7.01
C MET A 71 3.27 10.90 -7.38
N PHE A 72 3.15 10.00 -6.41
CA PHE A 72 3.07 8.56 -6.69
C PHE A 72 1.81 8.18 -7.49
N ALA A 73 0.68 8.83 -7.23
CA ALA A 73 -0.54 8.61 -8.01
C ALA A 73 -0.41 9.10 -9.47
N GLU A 74 0.27 10.20 -9.67
CA GLU A 74 0.61 10.71 -11.02
C GLU A 74 1.56 9.75 -11.75
N ASP A 75 2.54 9.14 -11.05
CA ASP A 75 3.41 8.11 -11.62
C ASP A 75 2.62 6.86 -12.00
N LEU A 76 1.70 6.42 -11.13
CA LEU A 76 0.82 5.29 -11.40
C LEU A 76 -0.09 5.56 -12.61
N SER A 77 -0.64 6.76 -12.71
CA SER A 77 -1.43 7.18 -13.87
C SER A 77 -0.62 7.13 -15.17
N ALA A 78 0.63 7.64 -15.14
CA ALA A 78 1.52 7.61 -16.28
C ALA A 78 1.97 6.17 -16.65
N LEU A 79 2.16 5.30 -15.65
CA LEU A 79 2.41 3.88 -15.88
C LEU A 79 1.22 3.22 -16.60
N MET A 80 -0.02 3.50 -16.18
CA MET A 80 -1.22 2.99 -16.85
C MET A 80 -1.25 3.43 -18.32
N ASP A 81 -1.01 4.72 -18.60
CA ASP A 81 -0.96 5.25 -19.97
C ASP A 81 0.12 4.56 -20.82
N ALA A 82 1.32 4.42 -20.27
CA ALA A 82 2.44 3.79 -20.96
C ALA A 82 2.23 2.29 -21.24
N LEU A 83 1.39 1.62 -20.43
CA LEU A 83 0.99 0.23 -20.62
C LEU A 83 -0.30 0.06 -21.46
N GLY A 84 -0.91 1.16 -21.94
CA GLY A 84 -2.16 1.13 -22.66
C GLY A 84 -3.36 0.67 -21.81
N LEU A 85 -3.31 0.90 -20.50
CA LEU A 85 -4.37 0.54 -19.55
C LEU A 85 -5.29 1.74 -19.34
N GLU A 86 -6.34 1.85 -20.16
CA GLU A 86 -7.33 2.93 -20.04
C GLU A 86 -8.06 2.89 -18.69
N ARG A 87 -8.35 1.68 -18.19
CA ARG A 87 -9.09 1.46 -16.95
C ARG A 87 -8.63 0.17 -16.25
N ALA A 88 -8.59 0.17 -14.92
CA ALA A 88 -8.18 -0.97 -14.11
C ALA A 88 -8.94 -1.03 -12.78
N HIS A 89 -9.02 -2.20 -12.16
CA HIS A 89 -9.19 -2.28 -10.72
C HIS A 89 -7.88 -1.86 -10.04
N VAL A 90 -7.98 -1.14 -8.92
CA VAL A 90 -6.79 -0.69 -8.18
C VAL A 90 -6.93 -1.08 -6.72
N LEU A 91 -5.93 -1.79 -6.21
CA LEU A 91 -5.76 -2.09 -4.80
C LEU A 91 -4.57 -1.32 -4.26
N GLY A 92 -4.77 -0.57 -3.19
CA GLY A 92 -3.69 0.09 -2.45
C GLY A 92 -3.65 -0.37 -1.00
N HIS A 93 -2.50 -0.90 -0.57
CA HIS A 93 -2.24 -1.28 0.82
C HIS A 93 -1.48 -0.18 1.55
N SER A 94 -1.94 0.22 2.74
CA SER A 94 -1.26 1.20 3.60
C SER A 94 -1.04 2.53 2.85
N MET A 95 0.21 2.97 2.65
CA MET A 95 0.51 4.14 1.80
C MET A 95 0.00 3.97 0.37
N GLY A 96 -0.01 2.74 -0.17
CA GLY A 96 -0.59 2.45 -1.48
C GLY A 96 -2.07 2.83 -1.58
N GLY A 97 -2.83 2.68 -0.48
CA GLY A 97 -4.21 3.14 -0.40
C GLY A 97 -4.34 4.67 -0.45
N ARG A 98 -3.39 5.38 0.15
CA ARG A 98 -3.29 6.86 0.05
C ARG A 98 -2.97 7.32 -1.38
N ILE A 99 -2.12 6.56 -2.08
CA ILE A 99 -1.82 6.77 -3.51
C ILE A 99 -3.07 6.54 -4.35
N ALA A 100 -3.77 5.43 -4.12
CA ALA A 100 -4.99 5.07 -4.86
C ALA A 100 -6.12 6.09 -4.66
N GLN A 101 -6.24 6.72 -3.47
CA GLN A 101 -7.17 7.81 -3.23
C GLN A 101 -6.88 9.01 -4.14
N TRP A 102 -5.62 9.44 -4.28
CA TRP A 102 -5.28 10.53 -5.19
C TRP A 102 -5.56 10.18 -6.65
N LEU A 103 -5.27 8.94 -7.08
CA LEU A 103 -5.63 8.50 -8.42
C LEU A 103 -7.14 8.54 -8.63
N ALA A 104 -7.93 8.10 -7.64
CA ALA A 104 -9.39 8.14 -7.68
C ALA A 104 -9.96 9.57 -7.77
N LEU A 105 -9.34 10.51 -7.07
CA LEU A 105 -9.76 11.92 -7.06
C LEU A 105 -9.35 12.67 -8.32
N ASP A 106 -8.14 12.44 -8.81
CA ASP A 106 -7.59 13.22 -9.92
C ASP A 106 -7.88 12.57 -11.29
N GLN A 107 -8.06 11.24 -11.35
CA GLN A 107 -8.26 10.44 -12.57
C GLN A 107 -9.35 9.37 -12.39
N PRO A 108 -10.59 9.74 -11.97
CA PRO A 108 -11.63 8.75 -11.61
C PRO A 108 -11.99 7.80 -12.75
N ARG A 109 -11.84 8.22 -14.01
CA ARG A 109 -12.14 7.40 -15.19
C ARG A 109 -11.18 6.21 -15.37
N LYS A 110 -9.99 6.27 -14.78
CA LYS A 110 -9.00 5.19 -14.84
C LYS A 110 -9.30 4.03 -13.89
N ILE A 111 -10.21 4.22 -12.93
CA ILE A 111 -10.52 3.19 -11.93
C ILE A 111 -11.91 2.60 -12.18
N GLU A 112 -11.95 1.28 -12.34
CA GLU A 112 -13.21 0.52 -12.40
C GLU A 112 -13.75 0.27 -10.99
N LYS A 113 -12.95 -0.34 -10.12
CA LYS A 113 -13.22 -0.58 -8.71
C LYS A 113 -11.98 -0.28 -7.89
N LEU A 114 -12.19 0.26 -6.69
CA LEU A 114 -11.13 0.67 -5.78
C LEU A 114 -11.12 -0.25 -4.54
N VAL A 115 -9.94 -0.74 -4.14
CA VAL A 115 -9.74 -1.46 -2.88
C VAL A 115 -8.75 -0.67 -2.02
N LEU A 116 -9.22 -0.19 -0.87
CA LEU A 116 -8.44 0.55 0.12
C LEU A 116 -8.17 -0.37 1.31
N ALA A 117 -6.95 -0.90 1.37
CA ALA A 117 -6.56 -1.93 2.32
C ALA A 117 -5.67 -1.36 3.43
N ALA A 118 -6.08 -1.48 4.71
CA ALA A 118 -5.32 -1.09 5.88
C ALA A 118 -4.73 0.33 5.75
N THR A 119 -5.56 1.32 5.44
CA THR A 119 -5.15 2.69 5.09
C THR A 119 -6.04 3.76 5.72
N GLY A 120 -5.69 5.01 5.55
CA GLY A 120 -6.46 6.17 5.99
C GLY A 120 -6.37 7.32 5.01
N SER A 121 -7.19 8.36 5.22
CA SER A 121 -7.30 9.53 4.34
C SER A 121 -6.37 10.70 4.71
N GLY A 122 -5.63 10.60 5.80
CA GLY A 122 -4.80 11.68 6.32
C GLY A 122 -4.82 11.70 7.84
N GLN A 123 -4.80 12.91 8.38
CA GLN A 123 -4.73 13.11 9.81
C GLN A 123 -6.09 13.14 10.45
N TYR A 124 -6.70 12.12 10.87
CA TYR A 124 -7.66 12.37 11.91
C TYR A 124 -7.80 11.21 12.89
N VAL A 125 -7.17 11.36 14.05
CA VAL A 125 -7.72 10.78 15.29
C VAL A 125 -7.76 11.89 16.32
N LYS A 126 -8.94 12.17 16.85
CA LYS A 126 -9.18 13.19 17.89
C LYS A 126 -8.25 12.96 19.08
N GLY A 127 -7.38 13.92 19.36
CA GLY A 127 -6.48 13.90 20.52
C GLY A 127 -5.02 13.49 20.23
N MET A 128 -4.64 13.21 18.98
CA MET A 128 -3.27 12.85 18.63
C MET A 128 -2.49 14.03 18.02
N GLN A 129 -1.30 14.28 18.55
CA GLN A 129 -0.34 15.22 17.94
C GLN A 129 0.36 14.52 16.78
N TYR A 130 0.14 15.03 15.60
CA TYR A 130 0.83 14.61 14.40
C TYR A 130 2.14 15.39 14.26
N THR A 131 3.25 14.70 14.13
CA THR A 131 4.51 15.31 13.71
C THR A 131 4.51 15.50 12.20
N ARG A 132 3.77 16.49 11.70
CA ARG A 132 3.90 16.94 10.31
C ARG A 132 5.26 17.59 10.12
N GLY A 133 5.96 17.18 9.07
CA GLY A 133 7.09 17.92 8.57
C GLY A 133 8.38 17.77 9.38
N VAL A 134 8.65 16.58 9.93
CA VAL A 134 10.01 16.27 10.40
C VAL A 134 10.97 16.47 9.23
N PRO A 135 11.93 17.40 9.32
CA PRO A 135 12.92 17.58 8.27
C PRO A 135 13.65 16.26 7.99
N LEU A 136 13.88 15.95 6.71
CA LEU A 136 14.52 14.70 6.29
C LEU A 136 15.82 14.42 7.06
N ASN A 137 16.67 15.42 7.26
CA ASN A 137 17.93 15.26 7.99
C ASN A 137 17.71 14.91 9.46
N THR A 138 16.68 15.47 10.10
CA THR A 138 16.30 15.13 11.48
C THR A 138 15.78 13.70 11.55
N ALA A 139 14.93 13.29 10.61
CA ALA A 139 14.44 11.93 10.53
C ALA A 139 15.59 10.93 10.29
N LEU A 140 16.55 11.26 9.41
CA LEU A 140 17.75 10.44 9.17
C LEU A 140 18.60 10.26 10.42
N SER A 141 18.75 11.31 11.25
CA SER A 141 19.51 11.22 12.51
C SER A 141 18.85 10.33 13.58
N LEU A 142 17.53 10.16 13.50
CA LEU A 142 16.76 9.33 14.43
C LEU A 142 16.82 7.82 14.10
N LEU A 143 17.26 7.43 12.91
CA LEU A 143 17.29 6.01 12.49
C LEU A 143 18.41 5.19 13.14
N GLY A 144 19.31 5.80 13.91
CA GLY A 144 20.40 5.08 14.56
C GLY A 144 21.43 4.50 13.59
N LYS A 145 22.29 3.59 14.12
CA LYS A 145 23.45 3.06 13.38
C LYS A 145 23.15 1.88 12.47
N SER A 146 21.98 1.22 12.59
CA SER A 146 21.61 0.04 11.81
C SER A 146 20.22 0.21 11.18
N PHE A 147 20.22 0.79 9.97
CA PHE A 147 18.98 0.96 9.20
C PHE A 147 18.39 -0.40 8.76
N GLU A 148 19.24 -1.38 8.49
CA GLU A 148 18.78 -2.74 8.15
C GLU A 148 18.03 -3.39 9.32
N GLU A 149 18.55 -3.31 10.55
CA GLU A 149 17.85 -3.80 11.73
C GLU A 149 16.53 -3.08 11.97
N PHE A 150 16.52 -1.75 11.75
CA PHE A 150 15.28 -0.97 11.83
C PHE A 150 14.25 -1.47 10.80
N ILE A 151 14.64 -1.66 9.54
CA ILE A 151 13.73 -2.17 8.49
C ILE A 151 13.28 -3.60 8.83
N ARG A 152 14.19 -4.47 9.27
CA ARG A 152 13.86 -5.82 9.70
C ARG A 152 12.80 -5.80 10.80
N GLY A 153 12.99 -5.00 11.83
CA GLY A 153 12.01 -4.82 12.90
C GLY A 153 10.67 -4.27 12.43
N GLN A 154 10.64 -3.41 11.41
CA GLN A 154 9.39 -2.85 10.90
C GLN A 154 8.51 -3.85 10.15
N PHE A 155 9.11 -4.83 9.45
CA PHE A 155 8.37 -5.73 8.54
C PHE A 155 8.23 -7.17 9.02
N ILE A 156 8.89 -7.53 10.12
CA ILE A 156 8.98 -8.91 10.60
C ILE A 156 8.56 -9.04 12.07
N ASP A 157 8.44 -7.91 12.74
CA ASP A 157 8.08 -7.78 14.14
C ASP A 157 6.61 -8.12 14.39
N ASP A 158 6.25 -8.51 15.61
CA ASP A 158 4.89 -8.76 16.11
C ASP A 158 3.94 -7.56 15.97
N PHE A 159 4.47 -6.42 15.60
CA PHE A 159 3.79 -5.20 15.22
C PHE A 159 2.90 -5.33 13.95
N TRP A 160 3.41 -6.01 12.90
CA TRP A 160 2.69 -6.23 11.65
C TRP A 160 1.80 -7.45 11.69
N TYR A 161 2.15 -8.45 12.50
CA TYR A 161 1.53 -9.75 12.52
C TYR A 161 1.02 -10.11 13.91
N ASN A 162 -0.06 -10.89 13.95
CA ASN A 162 -0.56 -11.45 15.18
C ASN A 162 0.50 -12.41 15.79
N PRO A 163 0.85 -12.29 17.09
CA PRO A 163 1.82 -13.15 17.73
C PRO A 163 1.52 -14.65 17.60
N ASP A 164 0.24 -15.02 17.59
CA ASP A 164 -0.16 -16.41 17.39
C ASP A 164 0.14 -16.90 15.97
N PHE A 165 -0.05 -16.03 14.95
CA PHE A 165 0.35 -16.33 13.57
C PHE A 165 1.86 -16.54 13.47
N VAL A 166 2.65 -15.64 14.04
CA VAL A 166 4.12 -15.74 14.03
C VAL A 166 4.58 -17.06 14.63
N LYS A 167 3.99 -17.48 15.78
CA LYS A 167 4.33 -18.74 16.44
C LYS A 167 3.91 -19.99 15.65
N LYS A 168 2.74 -19.93 14.99
CA LYS A 168 2.16 -21.11 14.31
C LYS A 168 2.69 -21.29 12.89
N SER A 169 3.29 -20.24 12.28
CA SER A 169 3.70 -20.23 10.87
C SER A 169 5.17 -19.85 10.66
N PRO A 170 6.14 -20.49 11.35
CA PRO A 170 7.55 -20.06 11.32
C PRO A 170 8.16 -20.12 9.92
N GLU A 171 7.82 -21.14 9.11
CA GLU A 171 8.32 -21.26 7.73
C GLU A 171 7.77 -20.16 6.81
N LEU A 172 6.50 -19.81 6.96
CA LEU A 172 5.90 -18.70 6.20
C LEU A 172 6.51 -17.37 6.65
N MET A 173 6.74 -17.16 7.94
CA MET A 173 7.42 -15.96 8.45
C MET A 173 8.84 -15.84 7.89
N LYS A 174 9.59 -16.94 7.81
CA LYS A 174 10.91 -16.97 7.17
C LYS A 174 10.84 -16.61 5.67
N GLN A 175 9.85 -17.13 4.96
CA GLN A 175 9.62 -16.79 3.55
C GLN A 175 9.27 -15.29 3.40
N ILE A 176 8.38 -14.77 4.24
CA ILE A 176 8.01 -13.35 4.26
C ILE A 176 9.27 -12.51 4.50
N GLU A 177 10.06 -12.82 5.51
CA GLU A 177 11.32 -12.15 5.82
C GLU A 177 12.27 -12.14 4.62
N GLN A 178 12.51 -13.31 4.02
CA GLN A 178 13.38 -13.42 2.85
C GLN A 178 12.93 -12.53 1.70
N VAL A 179 11.63 -12.47 1.44
CA VAL A 179 11.09 -11.63 0.36
C VAL A 179 11.23 -10.16 0.72
N PHE A 180 10.80 -9.73 1.91
CA PHE A 180 10.90 -8.31 2.32
C PHE A 180 12.36 -7.82 2.35
N MET A 181 13.28 -8.65 2.86
CA MET A 181 14.69 -8.30 2.97
C MET A 181 15.49 -8.48 1.66
N SER A 182 14.89 -9.07 0.62
CA SER A 182 15.54 -9.24 -0.69
C SER A 182 15.86 -7.93 -1.40
N GLN A 183 15.17 -6.84 -1.05
CA GLN A 183 15.36 -5.51 -1.59
C GLN A 183 15.18 -4.48 -0.47
N ILE A 184 16.16 -4.43 0.44
CA ILE A 184 16.18 -3.45 1.53
C ILE A 184 16.17 -2.04 0.95
N PRO A 185 15.22 -1.17 1.35
CA PRO A 185 15.20 0.20 0.86
C PRO A 185 16.43 0.98 1.34
N GLU A 186 16.86 1.95 0.54
CA GLU A 186 17.82 2.93 1.00
C GLU A 186 17.17 3.89 2.02
N ALA A 187 17.92 4.31 3.04
CA ALA A 187 17.39 5.09 4.15
C ALA A 187 16.72 6.40 3.71
N ARG A 188 17.37 7.16 2.82
CA ARG A 188 16.87 8.47 2.37
C ARG A 188 15.55 8.35 1.57
N PRO A 189 15.42 7.52 0.53
CA PRO A 189 14.16 7.28 -0.16
C PRO A 189 13.06 6.72 0.76
N TYR A 190 13.41 5.80 1.65
CA TYR A 190 12.46 5.26 2.63
C TYR A 190 11.85 6.36 3.50
N LEU A 191 12.67 7.27 4.05
CA LEU A 191 12.17 8.39 4.85
C LEU A 191 11.32 9.37 4.05
N ARG A 192 11.61 9.54 2.76
CA ARG A 192 10.74 10.32 1.87
C ARG A 192 9.37 9.67 1.70
N HIS A 193 9.29 8.32 1.66
CA HIS A 193 8.03 7.60 1.72
C HIS A 193 7.28 7.87 3.03
N VAL A 194 7.99 7.80 4.17
CA VAL A 194 7.39 8.09 5.49
C VAL A 194 6.83 9.51 5.54
N ILE A 195 7.60 10.50 5.09
CA ILE A 195 7.17 11.91 5.05
C ILE A 195 5.97 12.09 4.12
N ALA A 196 6.04 11.54 2.90
CA ALA A 196 4.94 11.60 1.93
C ALA A 196 3.63 11.01 2.49
N ARG A 197 3.74 9.88 3.21
CA ARG A 197 2.62 9.27 3.92
C ARG A 197 2.07 10.18 5.03
N GLN A 198 2.94 10.79 5.83
CA GLN A 198 2.54 11.68 6.93
C GLN A 198 1.89 12.98 6.43
N GLU A 199 2.32 13.49 5.28
CA GLU A 199 1.77 14.71 4.67
C GLU A 199 0.49 14.45 3.84
N HIS A 200 0.07 13.19 3.72
CA HIS A 200 -1.14 12.85 2.97
C HIS A 200 -2.40 13.41 3.63
N GLU A 201 -3.28 14.02 2.82
CA GLU A 201 -4.57 14.53 3.30
C GLU A 201 -5.60 14.55 2.17
N THR A 202 -6.61 13.69 2.28
CA THR A 202 -7.74 13.60 1.33
C THR A 202 -9.09 13.59 2.04
N THR A 203 -9.14 13.70 3.36
CA THR A 203 -10.35 13.52 4.18
C THR A 203 -11.51 14.40 3.74
N ALA A 204 -11.22 15.65 3.39
CA ALA A 204 -12.25 16.61 2.93
C ALA A 204 -12.83 16.28 1.54
N ARG A 205 -12.13 15.43 0.76
CA ARG A 205 -12.49 15.10 -0.63
C ARG A 205 -12.99 13.68 -0.81
N LEU A 206 -13.11 12.88 0.25
CA LEU A 206 -13.53 11.48 0.17
C LEU A 206 -14.89 11.29 -0.50
N SER A 207 -15.81 12.25 -0.33
CA SER A 207 -17.13 12.23 -0.97
C SER A 207 -17.09 12.39 -2.49
N GLU A 208 -15.95 12.80 -3.08
CA GLU A 208 -15.74 12.89 -4.52
C GLU A 208 -15.36 11.53 -5.16
N ILE A 209 -14.98 10.54 -4.35
CA ILE A 209 -14.65 9.18 -4.82
C ILE A 209 -15.95 8.46 -5.18
N SER A 210 -16.22 8.32 -6.49
CA SER A 210 -17.51 7.88 -7.00
C SER A 210 -17.58 6.41 -7.44
N MET A 211 -16.43 5.77 -7.69
CA MET A 211 -16.40 4.37 -8.10
C MET A 211 -16.71 3.44 -6.93
N PRO A 212 -17.23 2.21 -7.20
CA PRO A 212 -17.41 1.19 -6.16
C PRO A 212 -16.10 0.96 -5.40
N THR A 213 -16.16 1.03 -4.07
CA THR A 213 -14.98 0.99 -3.21
C THR A 213 -15.13 -0.09 -2.12
N LEU A 214 -14.15 -0.97 -2.01
CA LEU A 214 -13.99 -1.85 -0.87
C LEU A 214 -12.96 -1.26 0.09
N VAL A 215 -13.34 -1.02 1.33
CA VAL A 215 -12.42 -0.72 2.43
C VAL A 215 -12.21 -2.03 3.20
N ILE A 216 -10.98 -2.49 3.33
CA ILE A 216 -10.67 -3.75 3.99
C ILE A 216 -9.55 -3.58 5.00
N VAL A 217 -9.70 -4.15 6.21
CA VAL A 217 -8.75 -3.96 7.30
C VAL A 217 -8.70 -5.18 8.22
N GLY A 218 -7.55 -5.47 8.80
CA GLY A 218 -7.44 -6.46 9.87
C GLY A 218 -8.09 -5.97 11.17
N GLU A 219 -8.80 -6.84 11.87
CA GLU A 219 -9.51 -6.53 13.13
C GLU A 219 -8.59 -5.90 14.19
N ASN A 220 -7.33 -6.31 14.21
CA ASN A 220 -6.33 -5.89 15.19
C ASN A 220 -5.25 -4.98 14.60
N ASP A 221 -5.52 -4.31 13.47
CA ASP A 221 -4.58 -3.40 12.80
C ASP A 221 -4.48 -2.07 13.54
N ARG A 222 -3.69 -2.11 14.63
CA ARG A 222 -3.41 -0.98 15.52
C ARG A 222 -1.92 -0.70 15.54
N ILE A 223 -1.44 0.10 14.60
CA ILE A 223 -0.02 0.40 14.47
C ILE A 223 0.46 1.28 15.64
N ARG A 224 1.40 0.75 16.46
CA ARG A 224 2.07 1.49 17.53
C ARG A 224 2.92 2.61 16.92
N GLY A 225 2.79 3.81 17.47
CA GLY A 225 3.67 4.96 17.12
C GLY A 225 3.27 5.73 15.87
N ASP A 226 2.46 5.18 14.99
CA ASP A 226 1.64 5.98 14.10
C ASP A 226 0.31 6.18 14.82
N SER A 227 -0.09 7.41 14.99
CA SER A 227 -1.31 7.77 15.72
C SER A 227 -2.61 7.33 15.03
N THR A 228 -2.54 6.47 14.05
CA THR A 228 -3.68 5.98 13.29
C THR A 228 -3.98 4.53 13.61
N ASP A 229 -5.05 4.33 14.34
CA ASP A 229 -5.77 3.07 14.34
C ASP A 229 -6.35 2.89 12.93
N HIS A 230 -5.82 1.93 12.15
CA HIS A 230 -6.29 1.69 10.79
C HIS A 230 -7.73 1.19 10.76
N VAL A 231 -8.21 0.56 11.83
CA VAL A 231 -9.61 0.14 11.93
C VAL A 231 -10.52 1.36 11.96
N ASP A 232 -10.21 2.36 12.79
CA ASP A 232 -11.02 3.58 12.87
C ASP A 232 -10.85 4.45 11.62
N SER A 233 -9.64 4.52 11.05
CA SER A 233 -9.42 5.18 9.75
C SER A 233 -10.24 4.51 8.63
N SER A 234 -10.34 3.19 8.63
CA SER A 234 -11.15 2.43 7.65
C SER A 234 -12.64 2.71 7.80
N LYS A 235 -13.14 2.84 9.03
CA LYS A 235 -14.54 3.25 9.28
C LYS A 235 -14.81 4.64 8.70
N VAL A 236 -13.89 5.60 8.89
CA VAL A 236 -14.00 6.95 8.31
C VAL A 236 -14.03 6.91 6.78
N LEU A 237 -13.18 6.08 6.15
CA LEU A 237 -13.22 5.91 4.70
C LEU A 237 -14.56 5.34 4.23
N ALA A 238 -15.05 4.28 4.88
CA ALA A 238 -16.30 3.65 4.51
C ALA A 238 -17.52 4.55 4.74
N GLU A 239 -17.49 5.41 5.77
CA GLU A 239 -18.57 6.37 6.04
C GLU A 239 -18.60 7.53 5.04
N LYS A 240 -17.41 8.02 4.63
CA LYS A 240 -17.30 9.24 3.82
C LYS A 240 -17.28 8.99 2.30
N ILE A 241 -16.93 7.80 1.86
CA ILE A 241 -16.95 7.43 0.43
C ILE A 241 -18.34 6.88 0.08
N PRO A 242 -19.11 7.50 -0.83
CA PRO A 242 -20.54 7.20 -1.04
C PRO A 242 -20.86 5.74 -1.41
N ASN A 243 -19.98 5.08 -2.17
CA ASN A 243 -20.17 3.71 -2.66
C ASN A 243 -19.17 2.73 -2.02
N ALA A 244 -18.87 2.94 -0.74
CA ALA A 244 -17.93 2.10 -0.03
C ALA A 244 -18.63 1.04 0.84
N GLU A 245 -18.05 -0.15 0.86
CA GLU A 245 -18.36 -1.20 1.83
C GLU A 245 -17.13 -1.49 2.69
N LEU A 246 -17.32 -1.83 3.97
CA LEU A 246 -16.25 -2.17 4.90
C LEU A 246 -16.24 -3.67 5.17
N VAL A 247 -15.07 -4.28 5.01
CA VAL A 247 -14.79 -5.65 5.43
C VAL A 247 -13.68 -5.65 6.47
N VAL A 248 -13.94 -6.31 7.61
CA VAL A 248 -12.96 -6.50 8.69
C VAL A 248 -12.52 -7.96 8.69
N ILE A 249 -11.22 -8.20 8.53
CA ILE A 249 -10.64 -9.55 8.54
C ILE A 249 -10.35 -9.97 9.99
N PRO A 250 -11.06 -11.00 10.50
CA PRO A 250 -10.91 -11.42 11.88
C PRO A 250 -9.46 -11.80 12.23
N ARG A 251 -9.02 -11.46 13.44
CA ARG A 251 -7.71 -11.77 14.01
C ARG A 251 -6.51 -11.14 13.33
N ALA A 252 -6.62 -10.70 12.08
CA ALA A 252 -5.51 -10.13 11.33
C ALA A 252 -5.11 -8.74 11.84
N ARG A 253 -3.83 -8.41 11.63
CA ARG A 253 -3.22 -7.09 11.83
C ARG A 253 -2.95 -6.42 10.48
N HIS A 254 -1.93 -5.57 10.43
CA HIS A 254 -1.55 -4.84 9.21
C HIS A 254 -1.13 -5.78 8.08
N GLY A 255 -0.57 -6.93 8.43
CA GLY A 255 -0.14 -7.99 7.52
C GLY A 255 -1.24 -8.94 7.04
N MET A 256 -2.52 -8.55 7.03
CA MET A 256 -3.66 -9.41 6.69
C MET A 256 -3.51 -10.21 5.38
N PHE A 257 -2.76 -9.67 4.41
CA PHE A 257 -2.47 -10.35 3.14
C PHE A 257 -1.61 -11.60 3.30
N TRP A 258 -0.89 -11.72 4.40
CA TRP A 258 -0.02 -12.84 4.73
C TRP A 258 -0.55 -13.66 5.90
N GLU A 259 -1.26 -13.02 6.85
CA GLU A 259 -1.83 -13.67 8.02
C GLU A 259 -3.08 -14.49 7.69
N GLU A 260 -4.00 -13.88 6.95
CA GLU A 260 -5.29 -14.48 6.57
C GLU A 260 -5.50 -14.33 5.03
N PRO A 261 -4.60 -14.92 4.21
CA PRO A 261 -4.60 -14.71 2.77
C PRO A 261 -5.88 -15.20 2.08
N SER A 262 -6.45 -16.33 2.53
CA SER A 262 -7.70 -16.86 1.97
C SER A 262 -8.86 -15.90 2.18
N ALA A 263 -9.13 -15.52 3.43
CA ALA A 263 -10.24 -14.62 3.76
C ALA A 263 -10.08 -13.25 3.07
N THR A 264 -8.86 -12.71 3.07
CA THR A 264 -8.55 -11.42 2.44
C THR A 264 -8.73 -11.47 0.92
N ASN A 265 -8.17 -12.48 0.26
CA ASN A 265 -8.24 -12.60 -1.19
C ASN A 265 -9.67 -12.93 -1.67
N GLU A 266 -10.43 -13.76 -0.93
CA GLU A 266 -11.82 -14.09 -1.24
C GLU A 266 -12.75 -12.88 -1.12
N ALA A 267 -12.58 -12.06 -0.07
CA ALA A 267 -13.35 -10.83 0.08
C ALA A 267 -13.09 -9.86 -1.10
N ILE A 268 -11.83 -9.67 -1.48
CA ILE A 268 -11.45 -8.83 -2.60
C ILE A 268 -11.99 -9.42 -3.93
N MET A 269 -11.81 -10.72 -4.17
CA MET A 269 -12.31 -11.39 -5.37
C MET A 269 -13.82 -11.26 -5.51
N SER A 270 -14.56 -11.51 -4.43
CA SER A 270 -16.02 -11.37 -4.39
C SER A 270 -16.46 -9.95 -4.75
N PHE A 271 -15.79 -8.93 -4.23
CA PHE A 271 -16.06 -7.55 -4.56
C PHE A 271 -15.76 -7.23 -6.02
N LEU A 272 -14.60 -7.64 -6.55
CA LEU A 272 -14.19 -7.35 -7.92
C LEU A 272 -15.09 -8.03 -8.97
N CYS A 273 -15.71 -9.16 -8.65
CA CYS A 273 -16.50 -9.97 -9.57
C CYS A 273 -18.01 -9.65 -9.56
N ARG A 274 -18.49 -8.83 -8.65
CA ARG A 274 -19.85 -8.25 -8.68
C ARG A 274 -19.92 -7.15 -9.70
#